data_227d3be4fb01769ffdecd7864ac23bc9
#
_entry.id   227d3be4fb01769ffdecd7864ac23bc9
#
_cell.length_a   1.000
_cell.length_b   1.000
_cell.length_c   1.000
_cell.angle_alpha   90.00
_cell.angle_beta   90.00
_cell.angle_gamma   90.00
#
_symmetry.space_group_name_H-M   'P 1'
#
loop_
_entity.id
_entity.type
_entity.pdbx_description
1 polymer ?
#
loop_
_entity_poly.entity_id
_entity_poly.type
_entity_poly.pdbx_seq_one_letter_code
_entity_poly.pdbx_strand_id
1 'polypeptide(L)'
;MALKKVKGNFERMFDKNLTDLVRGIRNNKDNESKYIAQCMEEIKVELRQDNIAVKANAVAKLTYLQMLGYDISWAIFNIIEVMSSNKFTYKRIGYLAASQSFHADSELLMLTTNMIRKDLNAQNQYEAGLALSGLSCFISHDLARDLANDIMTLMSSTKPYLRMKAVLMMYKVFLRYPEALRPAFPKLKEKLEDPDPGVQSAAVNVVCELARKNPKNYLSLAPVFFKLMTTSTNNWMLIKIIKLFGLMTQYEPDIGRKITQSLIDLICRYN
;
A
#
# COMPACT_ATOMS: atom_id res chain seq x y z
N MET A 1 -32.04 -14.20 -26.97
CA MET A 1 -30.76 -13.63 -26.47
C MET A 1 -30.66 -12.11 -26.60
N ALA A 2 -31.10 -11.49 -27.71
CA ALA A 2 -31.05 -10.04 -27.92
C ALA A 2 -31.87 -9.23 -26.91
N LEU A 3 -33.09 -9.65 -26.59
CA LEU A 3 -34.00 -8.97 -25.63
C LEU A 3 -33.43 -8.93 -24.19
N LYS A 4 -32.71 -9.99 -23.73
CA LYS A 4 -32.02 -9.96 -22.45
C LYS A 4 -30.86 -8.97 -22.41
N LYS A 5 -30.15 -8.79 -23.54
CA LYS A 5 -29.05 -7.84 -23.69
C LYS A 5 -29.55 -6.39 -23.72
N VAL A 6 -30.69 -6.14 -24.35
CA VAL A 6 -31.33 -4.82 -24.41
C VAL A 6 -31.90 -4.43 -23.04
N LYS A 7 -32.55 -5.35 -22.33
CA LYS A 7 -33.05 -5.14 -20.96
C LYS A 7 -31.92 -4.83 -19.97
N GLY A 8 -30.82 -5.58 -20.02
CA GLY A 8 -29.65 -5.33 -19.20
C GLY A 8 -28.92 -4.02 -19.51
N ASN A 9 -29.00 -3.50 -20.74
CA ASN A 9 -28.46 -2.19 -21.08
C ASN A 9 -29.39 -1.03 -20.64
N PHE A 10 -30.70 -1.24 -20.65
CA PHE A 10 -31.67 -0.27 -20.13
C PHE A 10 -31.59 -0.15 -18.62
N GLU A 11 -31.49 -1.26 -17.90
CA GLU A 11 -31.29 -1.28 -16.43
C GLU A 11 -29.99 -0.55 -16.03
N ARG A 12 -28.89 -0.75 -16.77
CA ARG A 12 -27.61 -0.02 -16.55
C ARG A 12 -27.70 1.49 -16.75
N MET A 13 -28.64 1.97 -17.56
CA MET A 13 -28.83 3.40 -17.83
C MET A 13 -29.47 4.14 -16.64
N PHE A 14 -30.12 3.39 -15.73
CA PHE A 14 -30.77 3.91 -14.53
C PHE A 14 -30.01 3.58 -13.23
N ASP A 15 -28.93 2.77 -13.29
CA ASP A 15 -28.09 2.48 -12.13
C ASP A 15 -27.35 3.75 -11.70
N LYS A 16 -27.67 4.27 -10.53
CA LYS A 16 -26.96 5.41 -9.92
C LYS A 16 -25.48 5.06 -9.76
N ASN A 17 -24.63 5.81 -10.42
CA ASN A 17 -23.19 5.66 -10.28
C ASN A 17 -22.65 6.47 -9.09
N LEU A 18 -21.32 6.36 -8.82
CA LEU A 18 -20.68 7.12 -7.75
C LEU A 18 -20.89 8.64 -7.90
N THR A 19 -20.87 9.17 -9.11
CA THR A 19 -21.07 10.60 -9.36
C THR A 19 -22.48 11.05 -8.98
N ASP A 20 -23.50 10.20 -9.23
CA ASP A 20 -24.87 10.48 -8.87
C ASP A 20 -25.07 10.46 -7.35
N LEU A 21 -24.42 9.52 -6.65
CA LEU A 21 -24.40 9.50 -5.20
C LEU A 21 -23.83 10.81 -4.64
N VAL A 22 -22.65 11.23 -5.12
CA VAL A 22 -21.98 12.45 -4.67
C VAL A 22 -22.84 13.69 -4.90
N ARG A 23 -23.48 13.79 -6.08
CA ARG A 23 -24.41 14.88 -6.40
C ARG A 23 -25.64 14.85 -5.49
N GLY A 24 -26.19 13.67 -5.25
CA GLY A 24 -27.34 13.48 -4.39
C GLY A 24 -27.05 13.92 -2.95
N ILE A 25 -25.90 13.56 -2.38
CA ILE A 25 -25.49 13.99 -1.03
C ILE A 25 -25.37 15.51 -0.99
N ARG A 26 -24.72 16.15 -1.98
CA ARG A 26 -24.58 17.61 -2.05
C ARG A 26 -25.90 18.34 -2.14
N ASN A 27 -26.90 17.76 -2.82
CA ASN A 27 -28.22 18.36 -2.99
C ASN A 27 -29.15 18.15 -1.79
N ASN A 28 -28.84 17.22 -0.89
CA ASN A 28 -29.67 16.87 0.27
C ASN A 28 -29.01 17.21 1.61
N LYS A 29 -28.26 18.31 1.70
CA LYS A 29 -27.51 18.70 2.91
C LYS A 29 -28.38 18.78 4.16
N ASP A 30 -29.60 19.26 4.05
CA ASP A 30 -30.51 19.42 5.18
C ASP A 30 -31.08 18.08 5.71
N ASN A 31 -31.04 17.02 4.87
CA ASN A 31 -31.52 15.67 5.20
C ASN A 31 -30.50 14.59 4.82
N GLU A 32 -29.22 14.89 4.97
CA GLU A 32 -28.11 14.02 4.51
C GLU A 32 -28.21 12.60 5.07
N SER A 33 -28.41 12.43 6.37
CA SER A 33 -28.49 11.12 7.02
C SER A 33 -29.62 10.26 6.48
N LYS A 34 -30.79 10.85 6.21
CA LYS A 34 -31.94 10.14 5.64
C LYS A 34 -31.67 9.71 4.20
N TYR A 35 -31.06 10.60 3.41
CA TYR A 35 -30.68 10.30 2.03
C TYR A 35 -29.64 9.18 1.96
N ILE A 36 -28.62 9.21 2.83
CA ILE A 36 -27.60 8.17 2.89
C ILE A 36 -28.19 6.83 3.33
N ALA A 37 -29.09 6.82 4.31
CA ALA A 37 -29.77 5.59 4.72
C ALA A 37 -30.54 4.95 3.54
N GLN A 38 -31.22 5.75 2.74
CA GLN A 38 -31.88 5.27 1.52
C GLN A 38 -30.86 4.72 0.52
N CYS A 39 -29.76 5.43 0.27
CA CYS A 39 -28.70 4.98 -0.64
C CYS A 39 -28.06 3.66 -0.16
N MET A 40 -27.89 3.47 1.15
CA MET A 40 -27.37 2.21 1.72
C MET A 40 -28.30 1.03 1.41
N GLU A 41 -29.62 1.20 1.48
CA GLU A 41 -30.57 0.14 1.10
C GLU A 41 -30.50 -0.16 -0.41
N GLU A 42 -30.42 0.86 -1.26
CA GLU A 42 -30.22 0.69 -2.70
C GLU A 42 -28.91 -0.10 -2.98
N ILE A 43 -27.81 0.25 -2.32
CA ILE A 43 -26.51 -0.44 -2.45
C ILE A 43 -26.61 -1.90 -2.00
N LYS A 44 -27.33 -2.21 -0.93
CA LYS A 44 -27.55 -3.59 -0.47
C LYS A 44 -28.26 -4.43 -1.54
N VAL A 45 -29.22 -3.84 -2.26
CA VAL A 45 -29.91 -4.51 -3.38
C VAL A 45 -28.95 -4.75 -4.55
N GLU A 46 -28.11 -3.77 -4.90
CA GLU A 46 -27.11 -3.91 -5.96
C GLU A 46 -26.08 -5.03 -5.63
N LEU A 47 -25.64 -5.14 -4.38
CA LEU A 47 -24.68 -6.17 -3.94
C LEU A 47 -25.24 -7.59 -4.00
N ARG A 48 -26.55 -7.77 -4.01
CA ARG A 48 -27.20 -9.10 -4.13
C ARG A 48 -27.31 -9.56 -5.59
N GLN A 49 -27.03 -8.70 -6.57
CA GLN A 49 -27.07 -9.08 -7.98
C GLN A 49 -25.84 -9.92 -8.34
N ASP A 50 -25.97 -10.83 -9.32
CA ASP A 50 -24.86 -11.68 -9.79
C ASP A 50 -23.86 -10.94 -10.67
N ASN A 51 -24.17 -9.71 -11.10
CA ASN A 51 -23.34 -8.94 -12.01
C ASN A 51 -22.19 -8.25 -11.26
N ILE A 52 -20.98 -8.72 -11.48
CA ILE A 52 -19.76 -8.16 -10.86
C ILE A 52 -19.56 -6.66 -11.18
N ALA A 53 -20.03 -6.16 -12.31
CA ALA A 53 -19.91 -4.74 -12.65
C ALA A 53 -20.81 -3.87 -11.74
N VAL A 54 -22.02 -4.36 -11.43
CA VAL A 54 -22.94 -3.70 -10.50
C VAL A 54 -22.37 -3.75 -9.08
N LYS A 55 -21.87 -4.91 -8.65
CA LYS A 55 -21.21 -5.06 -7.34
C LYS A 55 -20.00 -4.12 -7.21
N ALA A 56 -19.17 -4.00 -8.25
CA ALA A 56 -18.01 -3.11 -8.21
C ALA A 56 -18.43 -1.62 -8.09
N ASN A 57 -19.51 -1.21 -8.80
CA ASN A 57 -20.07 0.13 -8.66
C ASN A 57 -20.63 0.37 -7.24
N ALA A 58 -21.34 -0.62 -6.69
CA ALA A 58 -21.85 -0.60 -5.31
C ALA A 58 -20.70 -0.48 -4.29
N VAL A 59 -19.64 -1.26 -4.44
CA VAL A 59 -18.43 -1.19 -3.57
C VAL A 59 -17.74 0.17 -3.71
N ALA A 60 -17.67 0.77 -4.90
CA ALA A 60 -17.12 2.11 -5.07
C ALA A 60 -17.93 3.18 -4.31
N LYS A 61 -19.27 3.06 -4.32
CA LYS A 61 -20.15 3.92 -3.52
C LYS A 61 -19.95 3.72 -2.03
N LEU A 62 -19.85 2.47 -1.57
CA LEU A 62 -19.55 2.14 -0.16
C LEU A 62 -18.20 2.73 0.29
N THR A 63 -17.18 2.63 -0.55
CA THR A 63 -15.86 3.21 -0.23
C THR A 63 -15.97 4.72 0.03
N TYR A 64 -16.75 5.42 -0.80
CA TYR A 64 -16.98 6.85 -0.61
C TYR A 64 -17.74 7.14 0.70
N LEU A 65 -18.77 6.34 1.03
CA LEU A 65 -19.50 6.48 2.29
C LEU A 65 -18.61 6.20 3.51
N GLN A 66 -17.72 5.19 3.42
CA GLN A 66 -16.72 4.93 4.47
C GLN A 66 -15.79 6.14 4.69
N MET A 67 -15.35 6.80 3.63
CA MET A 67 -14.52 8.00 3.71
C MET A 67 -15.27 9.19 4.36
N LEU A 68 -16.60 9.20 4.31
CA LEU A 68 -17.46 10.16 5.02
C LEU A 68 -17.73 9.75 6.49
N GLY A 69 -17.25 8.58 6.93
CA GLY A 69 -17.39 8.09 8.29
C GLY A 69 -18.55 7.13 8.53
N TYR A 70 -19.23 6.65 7.49
CA TYR A 70 -20.31 5.66 7.62
C TYR A 70 -19.73 4.25 7.64
N ASP A 71 -20.18 3.42 8.59
CA ASP A 71 -19.72 2.04 8.72
C ASP A 71 -20.20 1.16 7.56
N ILE A 72 -19.26 0.47 6.92
CA ILE A 72 -19.49 -0.50 5.85
C ILE A 72 -18.98 -1.90 6.17
N SER A 73 -18.65 -2.18 7.43
CA SER A 73 -18.08 -3.47 7.87
C SER A 73 -18.95 -4.68 7.50
N TRP A 74 -20.24 -4.49 7.40
CA TRP A 74 -21.22 -5.52 6.94
C TRP A 74 -20.99 -5.99 5.50
N ALA A 75 -20.26 -5.23 4.67
CA ALA A 75 -20.03 -5.53 3.24
C ALA A 75 -18.70 -6.23 2.96
N ILE A 76 -17.96 -6.69 3.98
CA ILE A 76 -16.61 -7.29 3.84
C ILE A 76 -16.58 -8.40 2.78
N PHE A 77 -17.54 -9.32 2.78
CA PHE A 77 -17.60 -10.42 1.80
C PHE A 77 -17.76 -9.91 0.37
N ASN A 78 -18.58 -8.88 0.17
CA ASN A 78 -18.77 -8.26 -1.16
C ASN A 78 -17.50 -7.53 -1.63
N ILE A 79 -16.77 -6.91 -0.71
CA ILE A 79 -15.48 -6.29 -1.00
C ILE A 79 -14.47 -7.35 -1.44
N ILE A 80 -14.37 -8.48 -0.72
CA ILE A 80 -13.49 -9.61 -1.07
C ILE A 80 -13.87 -10.19 -2.45
N GLU A 81 -15.16 -10.32 -2.74
CA GLU A 81 -15.64 -10.78 -4.04
C GLU A 81 -15.18 -9.85 -5.18
N VAL A 82 -15.30 -8.53 -5.01
CA VAL A 82 -14.84 -7.56 -6.00
C VAL A 82 -13.31 -7.54 -6.11
N MET A 83 -12.57 -7.70 -5.00
CA MET A 83 -11.10 -7.86 -5.00
C MET A 83 -10.67 -9.08 -5.83
N SER A 84 -11.43 -10.18 -5.79
CA SER A 84 -11.11 -11.43 -6.50
C SER A 84 -11.35 -11.37 -8.01
N SER A 85 -11.92 -10.27 -8.52
CA SER A 85 -12.23 -10.11 -9.93
C SER A 85 -10.99 -10.22 -10.83
N ASN A 86 -11.15 -10.86 -12.00
CA ASN A 86 -10.09 -10.91 -13.03
C ASN A 86 -9.93 -9.58 -13.77
N LYS A 87 -10.92 -8.69 -13.71
CA LYS A 87 -10.84 -7.38 -14.34
C LYS A 87 -10.13 -6.39 -13.43
N PHE A 88 -8.97 -5.89 -13.85
CA PHE A 88 -8.12 -5.00 -13.06
C PHE A 88 -8.87 -3.79 -12.46
N THR A 89 -9.76 -3.16 -13.23
CA THR A 89 -10.54 -2.00 -12.74
C THR A 89 -11.42 -2.34 -11.54
N TYR A 90 -12.06 -3.51 -11.53
CA TYR A 90 -12.89 -3.95 -10.41
C TYR A 90 -12.04 -4.40 -9.24
N LYS A 91 -10.98 -5.18 -9.51
CA LYS A 91 -9.98 -5.57 -8.50
C LYS A 91 -9.44 -4.35 -7.75
N ARG A 92 -9.10 -3.27 -8.49
CA ARG A 92 -8.62 -2.02 -7.90
C ARG A 92 -9.66 -1.36 -6.98
N ILE A 93 -10.95 -1.35 -7.36
CA ILE A 93 -12.04 -0.85 -6.51
C ILE A 93 -12.12 -1.67 -5.22
N GLY A 94 -12.07 -3.00 -5.31
CA GLY A 94 -12.09 -3.89 -4.15
C GLY A 94 -10.90 -3.65 -3.21
N TYR A 95 -9.68 -3.57 -3.72
CA TYR A 95 -8.49 -3.26 -2.90
C TYR A 95 -8.55 -1.88 -2.25
N LEU A 96 -9.10 -0.88 -2.94
CA LEU A 96 -9.31 0.45 -2.37
C LEU A 96 -10.31 0.40 -1.21
N ALA A 97 -11.43 -0.29 -1.41
CA ALA A 97 -12.44 -0.49 -0.36
C ALA A 97 -11.83 -1.21 0.86
N ALA A 98 -11.09 -2.30 0.62
CA ALA A 98 -10.42 -3.04 1.68
C ALA A 98 -9.42 -2.17 2.46
N SER A 99 -8.65 -1.33 1.77
CA SER A 99 -7.69 -0.43 2.42
C SER A 99 -8.33 0.60 3.36
N GLN A 100 -9.62 0.91 3.16
CA GLN A 100 -10.38 1.86 3.97
C GLN A 100 -11.22 1.21 5.08
N SER A 101 -11.58 -0.08 4.92
CA SER A 101 -12.56 -0.74 5.79
C SER A 101 -12.02 -1.95 6.55
N PHE A 102 -10.91 -2.56 6.11
CA PHE A 102 -10.35 -3.72 6.80
C PHE A 102 -9.43 -3.29 7.95
N HIS A 103 -9.57 -3.98 9.06
CA HIS A 103 -8.73 -3.81 10.25
C HIS A 103 -7.87 -5.05 10.47
N ALA A 104 -6.64 -4.84 10.95
CA ALA A 104 -5.68 -5.94 11.15
C ALA A 104 -6.17 -7.06 12.10
N ASP A 105 -7.13 -6.73 12.97
CA ASP A 105 -7.68 -7.66 13.95
C ASP A 105 -8.93 -8.43 13.44
N SER A 106 -9.31 -8.23 12.17
CA SER A 106 -10.46 -8.95 11.58
C SER A 106 -10.10 -10.40 11.25
N GLU A 107 -10.81 -11.35 11.85
CA GLU A 107 -10.64 -12.80 11.56
C GLU A 107 -10.88 -13.14 10.08
N LEU A 108 -11.72 -12.38 9.40
CA LEU A 108 -12.05 -12.58 7.99
C LEU A 108 -10.86 -12.31 7.05
N LEU A 109 -9.81 -11.61 7.53
CA LEU A 109 -8.61 -11.36 6.72
C LEU A 109 -7.89 -12.64 6.31
N MET A 110 -7.94 -13.68 7.11
CA MET A 110 -7.34 -14.98 6.78
C MET A 110 -7.93 -15.58 5.50
N LEU A 111 -9.19 -15.31 5.19
CA LEU A 111 -9.84 -15.76 3.96
C LEU A 111 -9.23 -15.11 2.70
N THR A 112 -8.55 -13.97 2.84
CA THR A 112 -7.94 -13.25 1.72
C THR A 112 -6.53 -13.73 1.38
N THR A 113 -5.88 -14.53 2.22
CA THR A 113 -4.47 -14.92 2.09
C THR A 113 -4.15 -15.52 0.72
N ASN A 114 -4.92 -16.53 0.29
CA ASN A 114 -4.67 -17.21 -0.98
C ASN A 114 -4.93 -16.31 -2.20
N MET A 115 -5.96 -15.46 -2.12
CA MET A 115 -6.27 -14.49 -3.16
C MET A 115 -5.14 -13.46 -3.28
N ILE A 116 -4.67 -12.90 -2.17
CA ILE A 116 -3.56 -11.94 -2.16
C ILE A 116 -2.28 -12.61 -2.68
N ARG A 117 -1.96 -13.84 -2.26
CA ARG A 117 -0.81 -14.61 -2.78
C ARG A 117 -0.88 -14.80 -4.29
N LYS A 118 -2.05 -15.12 -4.83
CA LYS A 118 -2.26 -15.21 -6.28
C LYS A 118 -1.97 -13.88 -6.97
N ASP A 119 -2.46 -12.78 -6.41
CA ASP A 119 -2.25 -11.44 -6.97
C ASP A 119 -0.79 -10.98 -6.86
N LEU A 120 -0.09 -11.29 -5.77
CA LEU A 120 1.36 -11.02 -5.64
C LEU A 120 2.17 -11.74 -6.72
N ASN A 121 1.75 -12.94 -7.12
CA ASN A 121 2.40 -13.76 -8.16
C ASN A 121 1.85 -13.50 -9.58
N ALA A 122 1.02 -12.47 -9.77
CA ALA A 122 0.47 -12.12 -11.07
C ALA A 122 1.57 -11.70 -12.07
N GLN A 123 1.44 -12.08 -13.34
CA GLN A 123 2.35 -11.66 -14.40
C GLN A 123 2.30 -10.15 -14.65
N ASN A 124 1.12 -9.55 -14.45
CA ASN A 124 0.91 -8.12 -14.54
C ASN A 124 1.47 -7.42 -13.30
N GLN A 125 2.52 -6.62 -13.47
CA GLN A 125 3.15 -5.88 -12.37
C GLN A 125 2.20 -4.93 -11.64
N TYR A 126 1.17 -4.44 -12.30
CA TYR A 126 0.22 -3.51 -11.68
C TYR A 126 -0.74 -4.24 -10.75
N GLU A 127 -1.08 -5.51 -11.04
CA GLU A 127 -1.87 -6.34 -10.12
C GLU A 127 -1.07 -6.67 -8.86
N ALA A 128 0.16 -7.15 -9.03
CA ALA A 128 1.04 -7.42 -7.90
C ALA A 128 1.35 -6.15 -7.08
N GLY A 129 1.58 -5.01 -7.75
CA GLY A 129 1.78 -3.72 -7.10
C GLY A 129 0.55 -3.20 -6.38
N LEU A 130 -0.64 -3.49 -6.89
CA LEU A 130 -1.93 -3.19 -6.24
C LEU A 130 -2.10 -4.01 -4.96
N ALA A 131 -1.83 -5.34 -5.03
CA ALA A 131 -1.88 -6.24 -3.89
C ALA A 131 -0.92 -5.79 -2.77
N LEU A 132 0.35 -5.46 -3.12
CA LEU A 132 1.32 -4.91 -2.17
C LEU A 132 0.83 -3.63 -1.51
N SER A 133 0.25 -2.70 -2.29
CA SER A 133 -0.23 -1.42 -1.77
C SER A 133 -1.44 -1.57 -0.86
N GLY A 134 -2.42 -2.38 -1.25
CA GLY A 134 -3.62 -2.66 -0.44
C GLY A 134 -3.26 -3.39 0.86
N LEU A 135 -2.49 -4.47 0.76
CA LEU A 135 -2.05 -5.26 1.92
C LEU A 135 -1.33 -4.38 2.95
N SER A 136 -0.59 -3.36 2.54
CA SER A 136 0.12 -2.46 3.46
C SER A 136 -0.80 -1.69 4.42
N CYS A 137 -2.09 -1.59 4.11
CA CYS A 137 -3.07 -0.86 4.92
C CYS A 137 -3.69 -1.73 6.02
N PHE A 138 -3.89 -3.03 5.76
CA PHE A 138 -4.63 -3.93 6.67
C PHE A 138 -3.85 -5.19 7.08
N ILE A 139 -2.52 -5.22 6.90
CA ILE A 139 -1.71 -6.39 7.23
C ILE A 139 -1.81 -6.74 8.72
N SER A 140 -2.25 -7.98 9.00
CA SER A 140 -2.24 -8.60 10.33
C SER A 140 -0.93 -9.35 10.59
N HIS A 141 -0.74 -9.84 11.82
CA HIS A 141 0.41 -10.69 12.16
C HIS A 141 0.45 -11.96 11.30
N ASP A 142 -0.70 -12.64 11.16
CA ASP A 142 -0.79 -13.89 10.40
C ASP A 142 -0.58 -13.69 8.91
N LEU A 143 -1.17 -12.64 8.31
CA LEU A 143 -0.90 -12.29 6.91
C LEU A 143 0.58 -11.94 6.69
N ALA A 144 1.21 -11.24 7.65
CA ALA A 144 2.63 -10.90 7.56
C ALA A 144 3.50 -12.15 7.58
N ARG A 145 3.24 -13.12 8.49
CA ARG A 145 3.94 -14.40 8.57
C ARG A 145 3.77 -15.21 7.29
N ASP A 146 2.55 -15.35 6.82
CA ASP A 146 2.20 -16.23 5.71
C ASP A 146 2.62 -15.71 4.34
N LEU A 147 2.74 -14.38 4.18
CA LEU A 147 3.09 -13.72 2.92
C LEU A 147 4.51 -13.14 2.89
N ALA A 148 5.25 -13.16 4.00
CA ALA A 148 6.61 -12.60 4.08
C ALA A 148 7.54 -13.12 2.98
N ASN A 149 7.53 -14.43 2.71
CA ASN A 149 8.38 -15.05 1.70
C ASN A 149 7.99 -14.64 0.27
N ASP A 150 6.69 -14.52 -0.02
CA ASP A 150 6.20 -14.07 -1.32
C ASP A 150 6.67 -12.62 -1.58
N ILE A 151 6.54 -11.75 -0.58
CA ILE A 151 6.97 -10.34 -0.67
C ILE A 151 8.50 -10.26 -0.80
N MET A 152 9.25 -11.07 -0.03
CA MET A 152 10.71 -11.16 -0.10
C MET A 152 11.19 -11.59 -1.50
N THR A 153 10.46 -12.47 -2.16
CA THR A 153 10.76 -12.90 -3.54
C THR A 153 10.60 -11.75 -4.52
N LEU A 154 9.57 -10.90 -4.34
CA LEU A 154 9.33 -9.72 -5.16
C LEU A 154 10.43 -8.64 -5.03
N MET A 155 11.19 -8.60 -3.93
CA MET A 155 12.37 -7.74 -3.80
C MET A 155 13.48 -8.09 -4.83
N SER A 156 13.47 -9.30 -5.36
CA SER A 156 14.40 -9.77 -6.40
C SER A 156 13.78 -9.77 -7.81
N SER A 157 12.61 -9.18 -8.00
CA SER A 157 11.94 -9.09 -9.30
C SER A 157 12.80 -8.33 -10.33
N THR A 158 12.71 -8.71 -11.59
CA THR A 158 13.34 -7.99 -12.70
C THR A 158 12.73 -6.59 -12.92
N LYS A 159 11.48 -6.37 -12.46
CA LYS A 159 10.74 -5.12 -12.63
C LYS A 159 11.02 -4.17 -11.46
N PRO A 160 11.65 -2.99 -11.68
CA PRO A 160 12.00 -2.04 -10.60
C PRO A 160 10.78 -1.60 -9.79
N TYR A 161 9.65 -1.39 -10.44
CA TYR A 161 8.39 -1.02 -9.80
C TYR A 161 8.00 -2.03 -8.70
N LEU A 162 8.11 -3.33 -8.96
CA LEU A 162 7.79 -4.36 -7.97
C LEU A 162 8.83 -4.42 -6.87
N ARG A 163 10.14 -4.30 -7.19
CA ARG A 163 11.19 -4.25 -6.17
C ARG A 163 10.95 -3.11 -5.19
N MET A 164 10.67 -1.90 -5.71
CA MET A 164 10.38 -0.72 -4.89
C MET A 164 9.19 -0.95 -3.96
N LYS A 165 8.08 -1.44 -4.50
CA LYS A 165 6.86 -1.72 -3.72
C LYS A 165 7.09 -2.80 -2.67
N ALA A 166 7.81 -3.87 -3.02
CA ALA A 166 8.14 -4.97 -2.10
C ALA A 166 9.03 -4.50 -0.95
N VAL A 167 10.06 -3.70 -1.23
CA VAL A 167 10.92 -3.10 -0.21
C VAL A 167 10.10 -2.28 0.78
N LEU A 168 9.22 -1.39 0.29
CA LEU A 168 8.37 -0.59 1.17
C LEU A 168 7.41 -1.46 1.99
N MET A 169 6.86 -2.50 1.37
CA MET A 169 5.95 -3.43 2.05
C MET A 169 6.65 -4.22 3.15
N MET A 170 7.93 -4.62 2.96
CA MET A 170 8.69 -5.34 3.98
C MET A 170 8.79 -4.56 5.29
N TYR A 171 8.82 -3.24 5.28
CA TYR A 171 8.77 -2.47 6.52
C TYR A 171 7.48 -2.72 7.32
N LYS A 172 6.34 -2.82 6.63
CA LYS A 172 5.06 -3.15 7.28
C LYS A 172 5.04 -4.58 7.82
N VAL A 173 5.66 -5.52 7.07
CA VAL A 173 5.85 -6.90 7.54
C VAL A 173 6.69 -6.92 8.82
N PHE A 174 7.81 -6.22 8.88
CA PHE A 174 8.67 -6.17 10.08
C PHE A 174 7.97 -5.57 11.32
N LEU A 175 7.02 -4.67 11.11
CA LEU A 175 6.23 -4.10 12.21
C LEU A 175 5.24 -5.10 12.81
N ARG A 176 4.74 -6.05 12.02
CA ARG A 176 3.74 -7.05 12.43
C ARG A 176 4.36 -8.41 12.75
N TYR A 177 5.43 -8.77 12.04
CA TYR A 177 6.16 -10.03 12.18
C TYR A 177 7.68 -9.74 12.15
N PRO A 178 8.28 -9.35 13.30
CA PRO A 178 9.69 -8.94 13.40
C PRO A 178 10.70 -10.01 13.01
N GLU A 179 10.34 -11.28 13.15
CA GLU A 179 11.19 -12.43 12.82
C GLU A 179 11.57 -12.47 11.34
N ALA A 180 10.77 -11.87 10.48
CA ALA A 180 11.06 -11.74 9.05
C ALA A 180 12.28 -10.83 8.76
N LEU A 181 12.66 -9.95 9.69
CA LEU A 181 13.75 -9.00 9.46
C LEU A 181 15.09 -9.71 9.23
N ARG A 182 15.43 -10.70 10.06
CA ARG A 182 16.73 -11.38 9.98
C ARG A 182 16.97 -12.05 8.61
N PRO A 183 16.06 -12.87 8.06
CA PRO A 183 16.25 -13.46 6.72
C PRO A 183 16.12 -12.47 5.57
N ALA A 184 15.36 -11.36 5.74
CA ALA A 184 15.18 -10.36 4.69
C ALA A 184 16.32 -9.33 4.63
N PHE A 185 17.03 -9.12 5.72
CA PHE A 185 18.02 -8.04 5.84
C PHE A 185 19.13 -8.07 4.77
N PRO A 186 19.72 -9.23 4.40
CA PRO A 186 20.73 -9.28 3.33
C PRO A 186 20.19 -8.74 1.99
N LYS A 187 18.96 -9.11 1.61
CA LYS A 187 18.31 -8.59 0.40
C LYS A 187 18.00 -7.10 0.52
N LEU A 188 17.55 -6.63 1.68
CA LEU A 188 17.29 -5.23 1.92
C LEU A 188 18.55 -4.38 1.80
N LYS A 189 19.68 -4.88 2.35
CA LYS A 189 21.00 -4.25 2.22
C LYS A 189 21.44 -4.14 0.76
N GLU A 190 21.27 -5.21 -0.03
CA GLU A 190 21.55 -5.21 -1.47
C GLU A 190 20.77 -4.08 -2.21
N LYS A 191 19.53 -3.79 -1.80
CA LYS A 191 18.70 -2.76 -2.43
C LYS A 191 19.13 -1.31 -2.12
N LEU A 192 20.01 -1.09 -1.18
CA LEU A 192 20.69 0.20 -0.99
C LEU A 192 21.63 0.54 -2.16
N GLU A 193 22.06 -0.45 -2.93
CA GLU A 193 22.91 -0.29 -4.11
C GLU A 193 22.19 -0.76 -5.40
N ASP A 194 20.85 -0.82 -5.39
CA ASP A 194 20.05 -1.16 -6.57
C ASP A 194 20.29 -0.14 -7.71
N PRO A 195 20.41 -0.59 -8.97
CA PRO A 195 20.64 0.30 -10.11
C PRO A 195 19.47 1.28 -10.36
N ASP A 196 18.27 0.96 -9.88
CA ASP A 196 17.11 1.85 -9.98
C ASP A 196 17.05 2.82 -8.80
N PRO A 197 17.07 4.14 -9.03
CA PRO A 197 17.10 5.14 -7.95
C PRO A 197 15.82 5.15 -7.10
N GLY A 198 14.69 4.71 -7.65
CA GLY A 198 13.45 4.59 -6.90
C GLY A 198 13.50 3.45 -5.89
N VAL A 199 14.07 2.30 -6.28
CA VAL A 199 14.30 1.15 -5.39
C VAL A 199 15.31 1.51 -4.31
N GLN A 200 16.41 2.16 -4.69
CA GLN A 200 17.44 2.64 -3.76
C GLN A 200 16.86 3.58 -2.72
N SER A 201 16.06 4.58 -3.14
CA SER A 201 15.40 5.51 -2.24
C SER A 201 14.42 4.81 -1.29
N ALA A 202 13.68 3.82 -1.77
CA ALA A 202 12.80 3.00 -0.94
C ALA A 202 13.58 2.21 0.12
N ALA A 203 14.71 1.60 -0.25
CA ALA A 203 15.58 0.87 0.67
C ALA A 203 16.16 1.80 1.75
N VAL A 204 16.66 2.97 1.36
CA VAL A 204 17.13 4.01 2.31
C VAL A 204 16.03 4.38 3.29
N ASN A 205 14.80 4.63 2.81
CA ASN A 205 13.67 4.96 3.68
C ASN A 205 13.41 3.86 4.73
N VAL A 206 13.37 2.61 4.30
CA VAL A 206 13.10 1.46 5.20
C VAL A 206 14.22 1.28 6.20
N VAL A 207 15.47 1.28 5.76
CA VAL A 207 16.62 1.08 6.65
C VAL A 207 16.77 2.25 7.63
N CYS A 208 16.54 3.50 7.20
CA CYS A 208 16.56 4.66 8.11
C CYS A 208 15.49 4.54 9.21
N GLU A 209 14.28 4.07 8.88
CA GLU A 209 13.22 3.87 9.88
C GLU A 209 13.53 2.71 10.85
N LEU A 210 14.16 1.64 10.38
CA LEU A 210 14.63 0.54 11.23
C LEU A 210 15.76 1.00 12.15
N ALA A 211 16.75 1.70 11.59
CA ALA A 211 17.90 2.21 12.32
C ALA A 211 17.52 3.29 13.34
N ARG A 212 16.45 4.07 13.11
CA ARG A 212 15.93 5.01 14.08
C ARG A 212 15.48 4.35 15.39
N LYS A 213 14.97 3.10 15.29
CA LYS A 213 14.58 2.32 16.48
C LYS A 213 15.78 1.73 17.23
N ASN A 214 16.82 1.32 16.51
CA ASN A 214 18.02 0.73 17.09
C ASN A 214 19.28 1.06 16.24
N PRO A 215 19.87 2.26 16.41
CA PRO A 215 20.98 2.74 15.58
C PRO A 215 22.22 1.85 15.64
N LYS A 216 22.50 1.25 16.79
CA LYS A 216 23.70 0.38 17.01
C LYS A 216 23.79 -0.75 16.00
N ASN A 217 22.67 -1.38 15.65
CA ASN A 217 22.65 -2.53 14.75
C ASN A 217 22.98 -2.17 13.29
N TYR A 218 22.96 -0.89 12.95
CA TYR A 218 23.12 -0.40 11.58
C TYR A 218 24.40 0.43 11.36
N LEU A 219 25.26 0.55 12.36
CA LEU A 219 26.54 1.30 12.27
C LEU A 219 27.42 0.78 11.12
N SER A 220 27.41 -0.53 10.86
CA SER A 220 28.15 -1.15 9.75
C SER A 220 27.71 -0.69 8.36
N LEU A 221 26.55 -0.04 8.23
CA LEU A 221 26.05 0.53 6.97
C LEU A 221 26.50 1.98 6.74
N ALA A 222 27.18 2.61 7.70
CA ALA A 222 27.63 3.99 7.58
C ALA A 222 28.43 4.27 6.30
N PRO A 223 29.36 3.40 5.83
CA PRO A 223 30.05 3.62 4.56
C PRO A 223 29.11 3.68 3.33
N VAL A 224 28.09 2.82 3.30
CA VAL A 224 27.11 2.79 2.21
C VAL A 224 26.28 4.08 2.21
N PHE A 225 25.81 4.51 3.38
CA PHE A 225 25.06 5.77 3.51
C PHE A 225 25.92 7.00 3.18
N PHE A 226 27.21 6.98 3.54
CA PHE A 226 28.14 8.02 3.18
C PHE A 226 28.28 8.15 1.64
N LYS A 227 28.49 7.04 0.96
CA LYS A 227 28.51 7.00 -0.52
C LYS A 227 27.21 7.58 -1.11
N LEU A 228 26.06 7.15 -0.59
CA LEU A 228 24.77 7.65 -1.06
C LEU A 228 24.58 9.14 -0.78
N MET A 229 25.04 9.65 0.36
CA MET A 229 24.99 11.08 0.70
C MET A 229 25.81 11.92 -0.26
N THR A 230 26.96 11.46 -0.71
CA THR A 230 27.85 12.21 -1.60
C THR A 230 27.47 12.14 -3.08
N THR A 231 26.76 11.09 -3.49
CA THR A 231 26.42 10.83 -4.91
C THR A 231 24.97 11.15 -5.27
N SER A 232 24.07 11.21 -4.31
CA SER A 232 22.64 11.41 -4.57
C SER A 232 22.29 12.86 -4.86
N THR A 233 21.35 13.04 -5.79
CA THR A 233 20.67 14.32 -6.07
C THR A 233 19.26 14.39 -5.46
N ASN A 234 18.80 13.32 -4.78
CA ASN A 234 17.46 13.25 -4.17
C ASN A 234 17.48 13.87 -2.77
N ASN A 235 16.98 15.10 -2.63
CA ASN A 235 16.97 15.85 -1.38
C ASN A 235 16.21 15.11 -0.23
N TRP A 236 15.12 14.41 -0.54
CA TRP A 236 14.40 13.65 0.49
C TRP A 236 15.23 12.51 1.05
N MET A 237 15.99 11.83 0.19
CA MET A 237 16.92 10.79 0.60
C MET A 237 18.07 11.36 1.42
N LEU A 238 18.65 12.49 1.00
CA LEU A 238 19.70 13.20 1.72
C LEU A 238 19.26 13.59 3.13
N ILE A 239 18.07 14.19 3.29
CA ILE A 239 17.52 14.56 4.61
C ILE A 239 17.43 13.33 5.53
N LYS A 240 17.00 12.19 5.02
CA LYS A 240 16.89 10.95 5.82
C LYS A 240 18.25 10.42 6.23
N ILE A 241 19.21 10.41 5.32
CA ILE A 241 20.59 9.95 5.60
C ILE A 241 21.26 10.87 6.62
N ILE A 242 21.15 12.19 6.48
CA ILE A 242 21.73 13.16 7.43
C ILE A 242 21.12 12.96 8.83
N LYS A 243 19.79 12.81 8.93
CA LYS A 243 19.14 12.50 10.21
C LYS A 243 19.63 11.18 10.82
N LEU A 244 19.85 10.16 9.98
CA LEU A 244 20.38 8.88 10.43
C LEU A 244 21.80 9.03 10.97
N PHE A 245 22.67 9.75 10.26
CA PHE A 245 24.02 10.05 10.76
C PHE A 245 24.00 10.78 12.10
N GLY A 246 23.11 11.78 12.27
CA GLY A 246 22.92 12.45 13.56
C GLY A 246 22.58 11.51 14.72
N LEU A 247 21.85 10.42 14.46
CA LEU A 247 21.58 9.38 15.44
C LEU A 247 22.80 8.46 15.66
N MET A 248 23.53 8.10 14.59
CA MET A 248 24.68 7.22 14.65
C MET A 248 25.86 7.86 15.39
N THR A 249 26.07 9.17 15.27
CA THR A 249 27.16 9.91 15.96
C THR A 249 27.05 9.85 17.48
N GLN A 250 25.88 9.61 18.03
CA GLN A 250 25.71 9.41 19.47
C GLN A 250 26.37 8.11 19.98
N TYR A 251 26.55 7.14 19.09
CA TYR A 251 27.15 5.84 19.39
C TYR A 251 28.58 5.68 18.86
N GLU A 252 28.90 6.37 17.78
CA GLU A 252 30.20 6.37 17.09
C GLU A 252 30.57 7.81 16.69
N PRO A 253 31.21 8.59 17.60
CA PRO A 253 31.54 9.99 17.37
C PRO A 253 32.45 10.23 16.15
N ASP A 254 33.27 9.24 15.76
CA ASP A 254 34.15 9.33 14.61
C ASP A 254 33.40 9.44 13.28
N ILE A 255 32.15 8.95 13.22
CA ILE A 255 31.27 9.18 12.07
C ILE A 255 31.05 10.68 11.86
N GLY A 256 30.76 11.43 12.92
CA GLY A 256 30.58 12.88 12.86
C GLY A 256 31.77 13.59 12.25
N ARG A 257 32.98 13.28 12.69
CA ARG A 257 34.21 13.87 12.15
C ARG A 257 34.39 13.60 10.66
N LYS A 258 34.12 12.35 10.21
CA LYS A 258 34.26 11.93 8.81
C LYS A 258 33.26 12.59 7.86
N ILE A 259 32.03 12.85 8.32
CA ILE A 259 30.96 13.43 7.46
C ILE A 259 30.95 14.95 7.44
N THR A 260 31.62 15.64 8.39
CA THR A 260 31.54 17.10 8.55
C THR A 260 31.87 17.84 7.27
N GLN A 261 32.99 17.51 6.62
CA GLN A 261 33.39 18.19 5.38
C GLN A 261 32.38 18.00 4.26
N SER A 262 31.88 16.77 4.09
CA SER A 262 30.86 16.48 3.07
C SER A 262 29.53 17.19 3.33
N LEU A 263 29.17 17.42 4.60
CA LEU A 263 27.99 18.22 4.95
C LEU A 263 28.18 19.70 4.61
N ILE A 264 29.37 20.26 4.87
CA ILE A 264 29.71 21.63 4.47
C ILE A 264 29.60 21.78 2.95
N ASP A 265 30.17 20.84 2.19
CA ASP A 265 30.11 20.85 0.73
C ASP A 265 28.68 20.76 0.21
N LEU A 266 27.82 19.97 0.86
CA LEU A 266 26.39 19.90 0.52
C LEU A 266 25.68 21.23 0.78
N ILE A 267 25.91 21.87 1.92
CA ILE A 267 25.33 23.17 2.26
C ILE A 267 25.74 24.20 1.20
N CYS A 268 27.01 24.20 0.80
CA CYS A 268 27.52 25.14 -0.22
C CYS A 268 26.95 24.89 -1.63
N ARG A 269 26.49 23.68 -1.94
CA ARG A 269 25.85 23.38 -3.23
C ARG A 269 24.41 23.91 -3.35
N TYR A 270 23.73 24.09 -2.23
CA TYR A 270 22.31 24.43 -2.21
C TYR A 270 22.05 25.88 -1.73
N ASN A 271 23.11 26.62 -1.44
CA ASN A 271 23.10 28.08 -1.26
C ASN A 271 23.62 28.77 -2.51
#